data_001b1f1cbfa96ea309c27fa16e3bf11b
#
_entry.id   001b1f1cbfa96ea309c27fa16e3bf11b
#
_cell.length_a   1.000
_cell.length_b   1.000
_cell.length_c   1.000
_cell.angle_alpha   90.00
_cell.angle_beta   90.00
_cell.angle_gamma   90.00
#
_symmetry.space_group_name_H-M   'P 1'
#
loop_
_entity.id
_entity.type
_entity.pdbx_description
1 polymer ?
#
loop_
_entity_poly.entity_id
_entity_poly.type
_entity_poly.pdbx_seq_one_letter_code
_entity_poly.pdbx_strand_id
1 'polypeptide(L)'
;KDFYLYILGEGEEEKFLKEKILRLNLQDRVFLMGFKKNVYPYILSARAIISPSLWEDPGAVMIEAAFCNKIILSSDCKNGPKEFLMNSDAGYLFENNNLDSLINSFNQLTVDAPEIIYKKKILAKKNSKKYSIFQHYLDLKKFLI
;
A
#
# COMPACT_ATOMS: atom_id res chain seq x y z
N LYS A 1 -17.80 -0.72 -11.81
CA LYS A 1 -17.61 -1.20 -10.42
C LYS A 1 -17.52 0.01 -9.51
N ASP A 2 -18.24 -0.03 -8.40
CA ASP A 2 -18.17 1.03 -7.40
C ASP A 2 -16.99 0.76 -6.46
N PHE A 3 -16.11 1.75 -6.32
CA PHE A 3 -14.99 1.72 -5.40
C PHE A 3 -15.22 2.77 -4.31
N TYR A 4 -14.79 2.42 -3.10
CA TYR A 4 -14.74 3.31 -1.96
C TYR A 4 -13.30 3.47 -1.52
N LEU A 5 -12.89 4.70 -1.21
CA LEU A 5 -11.57 5.02 -0.72
C LEU A 5 -11.65 5.45 0.75
N TYR A 6 -10.91 4.76 1.60
CA TYR A 6 -10.75 5.12 3.01
C TYR A 6 -9.32 5.61 3.21
N ILE A 7 -9.17 6.88 3.64
CA ILE A 7 -7.89 7.51 3.91
C ILE A 7 -7.71 7.55 5.42
N LEU A 8 -6.72 6.82 5.93
CA LEU A 8 -6.39 6.75 7.34
C LEU A 8 -5.19 7.64 7.63
N GLY A 9 -5.23 8.35 8.73
CA GLY A 9 -4.19 9.26 9.16
C GLY A 9 -4.72 10.68 9.35
N GLU A 10 -3.86 11.53 9.86
CA GLU A 10 -4.07 12.97 10.05
C GLU A 10 -2.88 13.71 9.46
N GLY A 11 -3.08 14.94 9.04
CA GLY A 11 -2.02 15.76 8.46
C GLY A 11 -2.50 17.12 8.00
N GLU A 12 -1.57 17.97 7.62
CA GLU A 12 -1.82 19.37 7.23
C GLU A 12 -2.75 19.48 6.02
N GLU A 13 -2.76 18.48 5.14
CA GLU A 13 -3.56 18.44 3.92
C GLU A 13 -5.03 18.05 4.14
N GLU A 14 -5.46 17.76 5.37
CA GLU A 14 -6.81 17.26 5.64
C GLU A 14 -7.89 18.26 5.15
N LYS A 15 -7.69 19.56 5.38
CA LYS A 15 -8.62 20.60 4.92
C LYS A 15 -8.71 20.64 3.40
N PHE A 16 -7.56 20.61 2.73
CA PHE A 16 -7.49 20.59 1.26
C PHE A 16 -8.19 19.34 0.69
N LEU A 17 -7.98 18.17 1.30
CA LEU A 17 -8.64 16.93 0.88
C LEU A 17 -10.16 17.01 1.06
N LYS A 18 -10.67 17.57 2.16
CA LYS A 18 -12.11 17.78 2.39
C LYS A 18 -12.72 18.66 1.31
N GLU A 19 -12.09 19.78 1.02
CA GLU A 19 -12.56 20.71 -0.02
C GLU A 19 -12.54 20.05 -1.41
N LYS A 20 -11.52 19.25 -1.71
CA LYS A 20 -11.39 18.51 -2.97
C LYS A 20 -12.48 17.44 -3.12
N ILE A 21 -12.79 16.70 -2.06
CA ILE A 21 -13.84 15.68 -2.02
C ILE A 21 -15.20 16.35 -2.32
N LEU A 22 -15.50 17.48 -1.68
CA LEU A 22 -16.73 18.24 -1.90
C LEU A 22 -16.83 18.75 -3.34
N ARG A 23 -15.77 19.38 -3.85
CA ARG A 23 -15.73 19.92 -5.22
C ARG A 23 -15.95 18.86 -6.29
N LEU A 24 -15.48 17.62 -6.04
CA LEU A 24 -15.61 16.51 -6.96
C LEU A 24 -16.88 15.66 -6.75
N ASN A 25 -17.75 16.04 -5.80
CA ASN A 25 -18.96 15.31 -5.42
C ASN A 25 -18.66 13.83 -5.04
N LEU A 26 -17.58 13.62 -4.26
CA LEU A 26 -17.12 12.28 -3.86
C LEU A 26 -17.39 11.93 -2.39
N GLN A 27 -18.29 12.66 -1.70
CA GLN A 27 -18.57 12.49 -0.27
C GLN A 27 -19.06 11.09 0.09
N ASP A 28 -19.77 10.43 -0.84
CA ASP A 28 -20.31 9.09 -0.66
C ASP A 28 -19.31 7.97 -1.05
N ARG A 29 -18.09 8.34 -1.48
CA ARG A 29 -17.08 7.39 -2.00
C ARG A 29 -15.71 7.53 -1.37
N VAL A 30 -15.36 8.70 -0.83
CA VAL A 30 -14.05 9.00 -0.24
C VAL A 30 -14.23 9.44 1.20
N PHE A 31 -13.65 8.68 2.12
CA PHE A 31 -13.81 8.87 3.56
C PHE A 31 -12.47 9.16 4.22
N LEU A 32 -12.35 10.33 4.85
CA LEU A 32 -11.22 10.68 5.71
C LEU A 32 -11.51 10.13 7.11
N MET A 33 -10.77 9.11 7.51
CA MET A 33 -11.04 8.34 8.73
C MET A 33 -10.31 8.88 9.97
N GLY A 34 -9.39 9.85 9.79
CA GLY A 34 -8.52 10.34 10.85
C GLY A 34 -7.52 9.27 11.32
N PHE A 35 -6.81 9.57 12.40
CA PHE A 35 -5.86 8.64 13.00
C PHE A 35 -6.56 7.40 13.56
N LYS A 36 -6.00 6.23 13.31
CA LYS A 36 -6.47 4.95 13.86
C LYS A 36 -5.32 4.23 14.56
N LYS A 37 -5.47 4.02 15.87
CA LYS A 37 -4.48 3.25 16.66
C LYS A 37 -4.35 1.80 16.16
N ASN A 38 -5.43 1.21 15.67
CA ASN A 38 -5.44 -0.11 15.07
C ASN A 38 -5.95 -0.02 13.63
N VAL A 39 -5.05 -0.18 12.67
CA VAL A 39 -5.34 -0.12 11.23
C VAL A 39 -5.76 -1.47 10.64
N TYR A 40 -5.50 -2.57 11.34
CA TYR A 40 -5.73 -3.92 10.80
C TYR A 40 -7.18 -4.22 10.40
N PRO A 41 -8.23 -3.79 11.09
CA PRO A 41 -9.61 -4.00 10.64
C PRO A 41 -9.86 -3.37 9.26
N TYR A 42 -9.29 -2.20 8.99
CA TYR A 42 -9.40 -1.52 7.69
C TYR A 42 -8.60 -2.25 6.62
N ILE A 43 -7.35 -2.62 6.92
CA ILE A 43 -6.51 -3.40 5.99
C ILE A 43 -7.23 -4.72 5.64
N LEU A 44 -7.74 -5.45 6.65
CA LEU A 44 -8.39 -6.75 6.43
C LEU A 44 -9.70 -6.65 5.65
N SER A 45 -10.44 -5.55 5.74
CA SER A 45 -11.67 -5.33 4.97
C SER A 45 -11.39 -4.80 3.55
N ALA A 46 -10.26 -4.16 3.33
CA ALA A 46 -9.93 -3.57 2.03
C ALA A 46 -9.67 -4.63 0.95
N ARG A 47 -10.01 -4.29 -0.29
CA ARG A 47 -9.65 -5.07 -1.47
C ARG A 47 -8.18 -4.92 -1.82
N ALA A 48 -7.66 -3.70 -1.73
CA ALA A 48 -6.28 -3.34 -2.00
C ALA A 48 -5.82 -2.23 -1.05
N ILE A 49 -4.53 -2.14 -0.84
CA ILE A 49 -3.89 -1.02 -0.15
C ILE A 49 -3.14 -0.19 -1.17
N ILE A 50 -3.31 1.14 -1.08
CA ILE A 50 -2.66 2.11 -1.96
C ILE A 50 -1.72 2.96 -1.11
N SER A 51 -0.44 3.03 -1.50
CA SER A 51 0.58 3.89 -0.90
C SER A 51 1.10 4.88 -1.94
N PRO A 52 0.54 6.11 -2.02
CA PRO A 52 0.96 7.13 -2.98
C PRO A 52 2.08 8.00 -2.43
N SER A 53 2.92 7.48 -1.57
CA SER A 53 3.98 8.23 -0.90
C SER A 53 4.99 8.80 -1.89
N LEU A 54 5.47 10.01 -1.64
CA LEU A 54 6.57 10.62 -2.37
C LEU A 54 7.94 10.09 -1.90
N TRP A 55 7.98 9.55 -0.69
CA TRP A 55 9.15 8.98 -0.04
C TRP A 55 8.72 7.96 1.02
N GLU A 56 9.50 6.91 1.23
CA GLU A 56 9.28 5.87 2.23
C GLU A 56 10.61 5.48 2.92
N ASP A 57 10.50 4.81 4.08
CA ASP A 57 11.64 4.22 4.81
C ASP A 57 11.17 3.17 5.85
N PRO A 58 11.11 1.92 5.55
CA PRO A 58 10.96 1.16 4.30
C PRO A 58 9.52 0.97 3.83
N GLY A 59 8.54 1.71 4.37
CA GLY A 59 7.12 1.57 4.04
C GLY A 59 6.39 0.54 4.90
N ALA A 60 6.27 0.79 6.19
CA ALA A 60 5.64 -0.12 7.16
C ALA A 60 4.23 -0.57 6.73
N VAL A 61 3.44 0.33 6.13
CA VAL A 61 2.08 0.03 5.66
C VAL A 61 2.07 -1.09 4.61
N MET A 62 3.07 -1.14 3.74
CA MET A 62 3.18 -2.21 2.73
C MET A 62 3.49 -3.55 3.39
N ILE A 63 4.35 -3.55 4.41
CA ILE A 63 4.70 -4.76 5.18
C ILE A 63 3.46 -5.28 5.90
N GLU A 64 2.72 -4.40 6.59
CA GLU A 64 1.46 -4.73 7.28
C GLU A 64 0.40 -5.29 6.30
N ALA A 65 0.23 -4.64 5.15
CA ALA A 65 -0.67 -5.09 4.10
C ALA A 65 -0.31 -6.49 3.58
N ALA A 66 0.98 -6.76 3.38
CA ALA A 66 1.48 -8.05 2.92
C ALA A 66 1.27 -9.14 3.98
N PHE A 67 1.50 -8.87 5.28
CA PHE A 67 1.17 -9.79 6.36
C PHE A 67 -0.32 -10.11 6.40
N CYS A 68 -1.18 -9.14 6.13
CA CYS A 68 -2.64 -9.29 6.01
C CYS A 68 -3.07 -9.93 4.69
N ASN A 69 -2.14 -10.37 3.85
CA ASN A 69 -2.41 -10.98 2.55
C ASN A 69 -3.22 -10.07 1.61
N LYS A 70 -2.94 -8.76 1.62
CA LYS A 70 -3.58 -7.78 0.73
C LYS A 70 -2.72 -7.49 -0.49
N ILE A 71 -3.39 -7.15 -1.59
CA ILE A 71 -2.69 -6.65 -2.76
C ILE A 71 -2.28 -5.19 -2.52
N ILE A 72 -1.11 -4.83 -3.00
CA ILE A 72 -0.50 -3.53 -2.79
C ILE A 72 -0.31 -2.83 -4.13
N LEU A 73 -0.71 -1.57 -4.20
CA LEU A 73 -0.43 -0.63 -5.26
C LEU A 73 0.37 0.52 -4.66
N SER A 74 1.61 0.72 -5.07
CA SER A 74 2.50 1.74 -4.48
C SER A 74 3.18 2.58 -5.54
N SER A 75 3.49 3.84 -5.19
CA SER A 75 4.46 4.62 -5.96
C SER A 75 5.82 3.92 -5.94
N ASP A 76 6.63 4.12 -6.99
CA ASP A 76 8.02 3.66 -7.06
C ASP A 76 8.99 4.65 -6.40
N CYS A 77 8.53 5.36 -5.37
CA CYS A 77 9.35 6.33 -4.65
C CYS A 77 10.62 5.69 -4.07
N LYS A 78 11.58 6.54 -3.71
CA LYS A 78 12.85 6.07 -3.12
C LYS A 78 12.61 5.33 -1.80
N ASN A 79 13.53 4.38 -1.51
CA ASN A 79 13.66 3.67 -0.24
C ASN A 79 12.49 2.73 0.11
N GLY A 80 12.35 1.67 -0.68
CA GLY A 80 11.58 0.51 -0.25
C GLY A 80 10.56 -0.04 -1.26
N PRO A 81 9.63 0.73 -1.83
CA PRO A 81 8.53 0.14 -2.61
C PRO A 81 8.97 -0.74 -3.77
N LYS A 82 9.93 -0.29 -4.55
CA LYS A 82 10.45 -1.03 -5.71
C LYS A 82 11.13 -2.34 -5.31
N GLU A 83 11.91 -2.31 -4.23
CA GLU A 83 12.56 -3.50 -3.69
C GLU A 83 11.54 -4.43 -3.03
N PHE A 84 10.66 -3.88 -2.18
CA PHE A 84 9.66 -4.66 -1.46
C PHE A 84 8.68 -5.34 -2.41
N LEU A 85 8.22 -4.66 -3.45
CA LEU A 85 7.31 -5.21 -4.45
C LEU A 85 8.02 -5.93 -5.60
N MET A 86 9.34 -6.15 -5.50
CA MET A 86 10.13 -6.95 -6.44
C MET A 86 9.93 -6.49 -7.89
N ASN A 87 10.06 -5.19 -8.15
CA ASN A 87 9.80 -4.58 -9.47
C ASN A 87 8.41 -4.92 -10.05
N SER A 88 7.36 -4.91 -9.24
CA SER A 88 5.96 -5.27 -9.56
C SER A 88 5.62 -6.76 -9.57
N ASP A 89 6.53 -7.67 -9.29
CA ASP A 89 6.20 -9.10 -9.16
C ASP A 89 5.32 -9.38 -7.93
N ALA A 90 5.51 -8.62 -6.84
CA ALA A 90 4.80 -8.79 -5.58
C ALA A 90 3.68 -7.77 -5.34
N GLY A 91 3.30 -6.99 -6.35
CA GLY A 91 2.28 -5.95 -6.25
C GLY A 91 2.17 -5.16 -7.54
N TYR A 92 1.75 -3.92 -7.44
CA TYR A 92 1.71 -2.98 -8.56
C TYR A 92 2.50 -1.73 -8.19
N LEU A 93 3.35 -1.29 -9.10
CA LEU A 93 4.08 -0.03 -8.97
C LEU A 93 3.55 0.97 -10.00
N PHE A 94 3.50 2.23 -9.62
CA PHE A 94 3.29 3.35 -10.51
C PHE A 94 4.39 4.39 -10.31
N GLU A 95 4.67 5.14 -11.35
CA GLU A 95 5.68 6.20 -11.33
C GLU A 95 5.33 7.26 -10.29
N ASN A 96 6.31 7.61 -9.45
CA ASN A 96 6.12 8.58 -8.38
C ASN A 96 5.63 9.93 -8.93
N ASN A 97 4.64 10.53 -8.27
CA ASN A 97 4.01 11.79 -8.65
C ASN A 97 3.40 11.81 -10.06
N ASN A 98 3.01 10.66 -10.60
CA ASN A 98 2.40 10.52 -11.93
C ASN A 98 0.98 9.93 -11.83
N LEU A 99 -0.04 10.78 -12.03
CA LEU A 99 -1.44 10.38 -11.94
C LEU A 99 -1.84 9.36 -13.02
N ASP A 100 -1.36 9.54 -14.24
CA ASP A 100 -1.71 8.62 -15.35
C ASP A 100 -1.12 7.24 -15.10
N SER A 101 0.11 7.17 -14.57
CA SER A 101 0.74 5.93 -14.17
C SER A 101 -0.03 5.23 -13.04
N LEU A 102 -0.51 5.99 -12.03
CA LEU A 102 -1.38 5.45 -10.98
C LEU A 102 -2.68 4.88 -11.56
N ILE A 103 -3.36 5.62 -12.44
CA ILE A 103 -4.61 5.19 -13.08
C ILE A 103 -4.38 3.91 -13.87
N ASN A 104 -3.32 3.84 -14.67
CA ASN A 104 -2.98 2.66 -15.46
C ASN A 104 -2.73 1.43 -14.57
N SER A 105 -1.95 1.58 -13.51
CA SER A 105 -1.64 0.49 -12.57
C SER A 105 -2.88 0.06 -11.77
N PHE A 106 -3.76 1.00 -11.42
CA PHE A 106 -5.04 0.69 -10.78
C PHE A 106 -5.97 -0.07 -11.74
N ASN A 107 -6.08 0.36 -12.98
CA ASN A 107 -6.87 -0.34 -14.00
C ASN A 107 -6.34 -1.76 -14.21
N GLN A 108 -5.01 -1.94 -14.30
CA GLN A 108 -4.39 -3.26 -14.41
C GLN A 108 -4.79 -4.16 -13.23
N LEU A 109 -4.70 -3.66 -11.99
CA LEU A 109 -5.16 -4.37 -10.79
C LEU A 109 -6.63 -4.81 -10.89
N THR A 110 -7.49 -4.01 -11.54
CA THR A 110 -8.93 -4.31 -11.61
C THR A 110 -9.30 -5.34 -12.67
N VAL A 111 -8.44 -5.53 -13.69
CA VAL A 111 -8.68 -6.45 -14.82
C VAL A 111 -7.84 -7.73 -14.76
N ASP A 112 -6.76 -7.74 -13.97
CA ASP A 112 -5.92 -8.92 -13.79
C ASP A 112 -6.72 -10.11 -13.25
N ALA A 113 -6.41 -11.27 -13.77
CA ALA A 113 -7.01 -12.53 -13.33
C ALA A 113 -6.73 -12.81 -11.84
N PRO A 114 -7.66 -13.44 -11.11
CA PRO A 114 -7.49 -13.75 -9.69
C PRO A 114 -6.19 -14.48 -9.36
N GLU A 115 -5.70 -15.33 -10.26
CA GLU A 115 -4.47 -16.11 -10.12
C GLU A 115 -3.23 -15.20 -10.11
N ILE A 116 -3.21 -14.16 -10.94
CA ILE A 116 -2.14 -13.16 -10.99
C ILE A 116 -2.11 -12.39 -9.67
N ILE A 117 -3.27 -11.91 -9.23
CA ILE A 117 -3.41 -11.18 -7.95
C ILE A 117 -2.99 -12.07 -6.77
N TYR A 118 -3.40 -13.33 -6.77
CA TYR A 118 -3.03 -14.30 -5.74
C TYR A 118 -1.53 -14.52 -5.68
N LYS A 119 -0.87 -14.75 -6.83
CA LYS A 119 0.59 -14.91 -6.94
C LYS A 119 1.34 -13.70 -6.37
N LYS A 120 0.94 -12.49 -6.76
CA LYS A 120 1.54 -11.24 -6.25
C LYS A 120 1.42 -11.13 -4.73
N LYS A 121 0.25 -11.42 -4.16
CA LYS A 121 0.01 -11.41 -2.70
C LYS A 121 0.90 -12.41 -1.96
N ILE A 122 1.07 -13.61 -2.49
CA ILE A 122 1.95 -14.64 -1.90
C ILE A 122 3.41 -14.18 -1.93
N LEU A 123 3.87 -13.58 -3.02
CA LEU A 123 5.23 -13.06 -3.12
C LEU A 123 5.46 -11.90 -2.13
N ALA A 124 4.51 -10.95 -2.03
CA ALA A 124 4.58 -9.86 -1.05
C ALA A 124 4.66 -10.42 0.38
N LYS A 125 3.79 -11.37 0.72
CA LYS A 125 3.77 -12.01 2.04
C LYS A 125 5.07 -12.78 2.33
N LYS A 126 5.64 -13.45 1.35
CA LYS A 126 6.95 -14.12 1.49
C LYS A 126 8.06 -13.09 1.74
N ASN A 127 8.05 -11.99 1.00
CA ASN A 127 9.05 -10.93 1.14
C ASN A 127 8.93 -10.20 2.48
N SER A 128 7.70 -9.96 2.98
CA SER A 128 7.48 -9.27 4.26
C SER A 128 8.10 -9.99 5.46
N LYS A 129 8.32 -11.31 5.40
CA LYS A 129 8.98 -12.07 6.47
C LYS A 129 10.38 -11.57 6.78
N LYS A 130 11.09 -10.99 5.81
CA LYS A 130 12.42 -10.39 5.99
C LYS A 130 12.40 -9.21 6.99
N TYR A 131 11.25 -8.57 7.13
CA TYR A 131 11.03 -7.41 8.02
C TYR A 131 10.44 -7.81 9.38
N SER A 132 10.44 -9.10 9.72
CA SER A 132 10.00 -9.55 11.04
C SER A 132 11.09 -9.35 12.09
N ILE A 133 10.69 -9.12 13.36
CA ILE A 133 11.60 -9.05 14.51
C ILE A 133 12.48 -10.31 14.59
N PHE A 134 11.92 -11.47 14.31
CA PHE A 134 12.65 -12.73 14.33
C PHE A 134 13.76 -12.78 13.27
N GLN A 135 13.48 -12.36 12.04
CA GLN A 135 14.50 -12.31 10.99
C GLN A 135 15.58 -11.28 11.33
N HIS A 136 15.18 -10.11 11.81
CA HIS A 136 16.14 -9.09 12.26
C HIS A 136 17.07 -9.60 13.37
N TYR A 137 16.52 -10.33 14.35
CA TYR A 137 17.33 -11.00 15.39
C TYR A 137 18.32 -11.99 14.80
N LEU A 138 17.88 -12.83 13.85
CA LEU A 138 18.78 -13.81 13.20
C LEU A 138 19.90 -13.13 12.42
N ASP A 139 19.60 -12.01 11.77
CA ASP A 139 20.61 -11.29 10.99
C ASP A 139 21.60 -10.57 11.91
N LEU A 140 21.16 -9.92 12.98
CA LEU A 140 22.03 -9.33 13.99
C LEU A 140 22.95 -10.39 14.64
N LYS A 141 22.44 -11.57 14.94
CA LYS A 141 23.21 -12.65 15.55
C LYS A 141 24.45 -13.03 14.73
N LYS A 142 24.37 -12.93 13.40
CA LYS A 142 25.51 -13.23 12.50
C LYS A 142 26.68 -12.24 12.65
N PHE A 143 26.41 -11.03 13.17
CA PHE A 143 27.44 -10.02 13.40
C PHE A 143 28.00 -10.02 14.82
N LEU A 144 27.33 -10.74 15.74
CA LEU A 144 27.70 -10.76 17.17
C LEU A 144 28.47 -12.03 17.56
N ILE A 145 28.62 -12.97 16.64
CA ILE A 145 29.36 -14.23 16.81
C ILE A 145 30.46 -14.29 15.78
#